data_e334e1370dc8f41b5de341f9e93b58a0
#
_entry.id   e334e1370dc8f41b5de341f9e93b58a0
#
_cell.length_a   1.000
_cell.length_b   1.000
_cell.length_c   1.000
_cell.angle_alpha   90.00
_cell.angle_beta   90.00
_cell.angle_gamma   90.00
#
_symmetry.space_group_name_H-M   'P 1'
#
loop_
_entity.id
_entity.type
_entity.pdbx_description
1 polymer ?
#
loop_
_entity_poly.entity_id
_entity_poly.type
_entity_poly.pdbx_seq_one_letter_code
_entity_poly.pdbx_strand_id
1 'polypeptide(L)'
;MNKERICLITNDVETTSILNHKLRDKTGEFVLTQGMPRLLDLYDKYGVKATFFYTGHIAQLYPEIVKMAYERGHEVGSHGLTHEVSQAFDVLTPEEQLSHLKQSKQILEDIIGDEVVSFRAPAARVDERFPMIMKEAGFKVDSSVASQRFDMMFSFGALKKLHWIIAPRKAYFVKEDNIFKKGDSLVLEVPISAMGFPYIGTFMRIAPGLNRMTRRVLYWETCCNGRQFVFLTHPNEFIDEDWEGGKIERRASNYLSYLLGDVLRHKLKVKNLGEKALPIFEKELEFFKNKNFQFLSCKDLYELKRGL
;
A
#
# COMPACT_ATOMS: atom_id res chain seq x y z
N MET A 1 -22.46 16.86 -15.80
CA MET A 1 -22.11 16.76 -14.37
C MET A 1 -20.63 16.47 -14.27
N ASN A 2 -19.85 17.36 -13.65
CA ASN A 2 -18.44 17.07 -13.35
C ASN A 2 -18.40 15.90 -12.36
N LYS A 3 -17.86 14.77 -12.78
CA LYS A 3 -17.63 13.64 -11.87
C LYS A 3 -16.59 14.06 -10.85
N GLU A 4 -16.88 13.84 -9.58
CA GLU A 4 -15.92 14.05 -8.49
C GLU A 4 -14.65 13.26 -8.76
N ARG A 5 -13.51 13.94 -8.63
CA ARG A 5 -12.20 13.31 -8.80
C ARG A 5 -11.68 12.94 -7.43
N ILE A 6 -11.58 11.65 -7.15
CA ILE A 6 -11.17 11.12 -5.85
C ILE A 6 -9.77 10.53 -5.97
N CYS A 7 -8.92 10.88 -5.01
CA CYS A 7 -7.59 10.33 -4.81
C CYS A 7 -7.46 9.76 -3.40
N LEU A 8 -7.03 8.53 -3.30
CA LEU A 8 -6.66 7.89 -2.05
C LEU A 8 -5.13 7.78 -2.00
N ILE A 9 -4.54 8.43 -1.01
CA ILE A 9 -3.13 8.25 -0.67
C ILE A 9 -3.07 7.19 0.42
N THR A 10 -2.35 6.12 0.16
CA THR A 10 -2.24 4.99 1.08
C THR A 10 -0.78 4.70 1.40
N ASN A 11 -0.52 4.31 2.64
CA ASN A 11 0.83 4.07 3.14
C ASN A 11 0.87 2.70 3.82
N ASP A 12 1.82 1.84 3.44
CA ASP A 12 2.10 0.61 4.15
C ASP A 12 3.23 0.87 5.14
N VAL A 13 2.98 0.62 6.42
CA VAL A 13 3.87 0.95 7.53
C VAL A 13 4.38 -0.33 8.16
N GLU A 14 5.66 -0.58 7.97
CA GLU A 14 6.32 -1.83 8.33
C GLU A 14 7.81 -1.62 8.66
N THR A 15 8.46 -2.66 9.18
CA THR A 15 9.88 -2.63 9.56
C THR A 15 10.83 -3.03 8.44
N THR A 16 10.39 -3.09 7.18
CA THR A 16 11.24 -3.45 6.04
C THR A 16 12.24 -2.34 5.73
N SER A 17 13.53 -2.63 5.86
CA SER A 17 14.59 -1.78 5.34
C SER A 17 14.70 -1.94 3.83
N ILE A 18 14.40 -0.88 3.07
CA ILE A 18 14.57 -0.88 1.60
C ILE A 18 16.05 -0.93 1.26
N LEU A 19 16.88 -0.22 2.01
CA LEU A 19 18.31 -0.14 1.80
C LEU A 19 19.00 -1.50 2.07
N ASN A 20 18.65 -2.15 3.18
CA ASN A 20 19.29 -3.38 3.63
C ASN A 20 18.53 -4.66 3.20
N HIS A 21 17.39 -4.54 2.51
CA HIS A 21 16.56 -5.65 1.99
C HIS A 21 16.13 -6.71 3.00
N LYS A 22 15.87 -6.32 4.22
CA LYS A 22 15.44 -7.22 5.31
C LYS A 22 14.49 -6.52 6.26
N LEU A 23 13.72 -7.29 7.00
CA LEU A 23 12.96 -6.81 8.15
C LEU A 23 13.96 -6.44 9.27
N ARG A 24 13.77 -5.26 9.87
CA ARG A 24 14.62 -4.73 10.95
C ARG A 24 13.80 -3.83 11.87
N ASP A 25 13.75 -4.17 13.14
CA ASP A 25 13.04 -3.36 14.12
C ASP A 25 13.60 -1.93 14.21
N LYS A 26 14.92 -1.78 14.07
CA LYS A 26 15.59 -0.47 14.00
C LYS A 26 15.08 0.42 12.85
N THR A 27 14.61 -0.15 11.75
CA THR A 27 13.97 0.63 10.68
C THR A 27 12.70 1.32 11.17
N GLY A 28 11.96 0.71 12.11
CA GLY A 28 10.80 1.33 12.76
C GLY A 28 11.14 2.62 13.50
N GLU A 29 12.32 2.71 14.12
CA GLU A 29 12.79 3.93 14.77
C GLU A 29 13.02 5.07 13.75
N PHE A 30 13.60 4.77 12.59
CA PHE A 30 13.71 5.74 11.50
C PHE A 30 12.34 6.12 10.91
N VAL A 31 11.41 5.17 10.83
CA VAL A 31 10.03 5.46 10.42
C VAL A 31 9.38 6.42 11.42
N LEU A 32 9.51 6.19 12.73
CA LEU A 32 8.98 7.06 13.79
C LEU A 32 9.58 8.46 13.72
N THR A 33 10.91 8.56 13.64
CA THR A 33 11.63 9.83 13.82
C THR A 33 11.78 10.65 12.54
N GLN A 34 11.66 10.03 11.37
CA GLN A 34 11.87 10.69 10.07
C GLN A 34 10.70 10.46 9.09
N GLY A 35 10.38 9.19 8.79
CA GLY A 35 9.46 8.86 7.71
C GLY A 35 8.04 9.38 7.95
N MET A 36 7.50 9.13 9.13
CA MET A 36 6.16 9.59 9.50
C MET A 36 6.08 11.12 9.62
N PRO A 37 6.96 11.81 10.36
CA PRO A 37 6.91 13.28 10.43
C PRO A 37 6.98 13.93 9.05
N ARG A 38 7.93 13.53 8.20
CA ARG A 38 8.09 14.07 6.83
C ARG A 38 6.83 13.90 5.97
N LEU A 39 6.19 12.72 6.03
CA LEU A 39 4.96 12.47 5.29
C LEU A 39 3.78 13.26 5.84
N LEU A 40 3.59 13.24 7.14
CA LEU A 40 2.46 13.91 7.80
C LEU A 40 2.51 15.43 7.59
N ASP A 41 3.70 16.05 7.68
CA ASP A 41 3.86 17.47 7.41
C ASP A 41 3.55 17.81 5.94
N LEU A 42 3.91 16.92 5.01
CA LEU A 42 3.58 17.08 3.60
C LEU A 42 2.07 16.91 3.37
N TYR A 43 1.42 16.00 4.08
CA TYR A 43 -0.03 15.81 4.00
C TYR A 43 -0.80 17.01 4.56
N ASP A 44 -0.38 17.54 5.68
CA ASP A 44 -0.96 18.77 6.24
C ASP A 44 -0.86 19.94 5.25
N LYS A 45 0.32 20.13 4.62
CA LYS A 45 0.56 21.18 3.62
C LYS A 45 -0.41 21.10 2.44
N TYR A 46 -0.78 19.91 1.99
CA TYR A 46 -1.65 19.71 0.82
C TYR A 46 -3.11 19.39 1.17
N GLY A 47 -3.44 19.29 2.46
CA GLY A 47 -4.77 18.91 2.94
C GLY A 47 -5.14 17.49 2.55
N VAL A 48 -4.18 16.57 2.64
CA VAL A 48 -4.36 15.15 2.32
C VAL A 48 -4.95 14.43 3.51
N LYS A 49 -6.06 13.70 3.31
CA LYS A 49 -6.52 12.65 4.21
C LYS A 49 -6.07 11.30 3.64
N ALA A 50 -5.27 10.55 4.38
CA ALA A 50 -4.64 9.32 3.92
C ALA A 50 -5.09 8.11 4.76
N THR A 51 -4.88 6.91 4.23
CA THR A 51 -4.99 5.66 5.00
C THR A 51 -3.60 5.08 5.22
N PHE A 52 -3.29 4.74 6.47
CA PHE A 52 -2.05 4.08 6.86
C PHE A 52 -2.35 2.64 7.28
N PHE A 53 -1.78 1.67 6.60
CA PHE A 53 -1.89 0.24 6.90
C PHE A 53 -0.66 -0.21 7.69
N TYR A 54 -0.86 -0.57 8.96
CA TYR A 54 0.21 -0.94 9.89
C TYR A 54 0.30 -2.45 10.06
N THR A 55 1.52 -3.01 10.06
CA THR A 55 1.69 -4.35 10.61
C THR A 55 1.53 -4.31 12.12
N GLY A 56 0.92 -5.35 12.69
CA GLY A 56 0.79 -5.47 14.15
C GLY A 56 2.16 -5.39 14.85
N HIS A 57 3.21 -5.94 14.22
CA HIS A 57 4.58 -5.92 14.73
C HIS A 57 5.10 -4.49 14.95
N ILE A 58 5.03 -3.62 13.94
CA ILE A 58 5.50 -2.23 14.11
C ILE A 58 4.63 -1.43 15.06
N ALA A 59 3.31 -1.72 15.10
CA ALA A 59 2.38 -1.06 16.00
C ALA A 59 2.66 -1.41 17.48
N GLN A 60 3.08 -2.64 17.76
CA GLN A 60 3.49 -3.07 19.10
C GLN A 60 4.84 -2.48 19.52
N LEU A 61 5.80 -2.42 18.60
CA LEU A 61 7.13 -1.86 18.88
C LEU A 61 7.10 -0.34 19.08
N TYR A 62 6.30 0.35 18.26
CA TYR A 62 6.26 1.82 18.18
C TYR A 62 4.82 2.32 18.09
N PRO A 63 4.00 2.19 19.15
CA PRO A 63 2.59 2.61 19.13
C PRO A 63 2.40 4.10 18.81
N GLU A 64 3.43 4.92 19.06
CA GLU A 64 3.44 6.35 18.73
C GLU A 64 3.31 6.60 17.23
N ILE A 65 3.80 5.69 16.39
CA ILE A 65 3.67 5.79 14.92
C ILE A 65 2.20 5.76 14.51
N VAL A 66 1.40 4.91 15.16
CA VAL A 66 -0.04 4.78 14.89
C VAL A 66 -0.79 6.01 15.39
N LYS A 67 -0.53 6.42 16.64
CA LYS A 67 -1.15 7.60 17.27
C LYS A 67 -0.89 8.88 16.48
N MET A 68 0.34 9.08 16.02
CA MET A 68 0.76 10.25 15.25
C MET A 68 -0.09 10.48 13.99
N ALA A 69 -0.44 9.41 13.27
CA ALA A 69 -1.32 9.52 12.09
C ALA A 69 -2.79 9.70 12.49
N TYR A 70 -3.26 8.95 13.49
CA TYR A 70 -4.64 9.01 13.95
C TYR A 70 -5.01 10.40 14.50
N GLU A 71 -4.15 10.99 15.32
CA GLU A 71 -4.34 12.32 15.92
C GLU A 71 -4.36 13.45 14.89
N ARG A 72 -3.73 13.26 13.71
CA ARG A 72 -3.81 14.19 12.57
C ARG A 72 -5.00 13.89 11.64
N GLY A 73 -5.93 13.01 12.04
CA GLY A 73 -7.18 12.73 11.31
C GLY A 73 -7.02 11.78 10.11
N HIS A 74 -5.91 11.03 10.03
CA HIS A 74 -5.75 9.98 9.03
C HIS A 74 -6.39 8.67 9.48
N GLU A 75 -6.76 7.84 8.52
CA GLU A 75 -7.30 6.52 8.81
C GLU A 75 -6.18 5.53 9.18
N VAL A 76 -6.43 4.74 10.21
CA VAL A 76 -5.62 3.59 10.61
C VAL A 76 -6.25 2.32 10.05
N GLY A 77 -5.48 1.55 9.29
CA GLY A 77 -5.84 0.25 8.73
C GLY A 77 -4.81 -0.82 9.11
N SER A 78 -5.17 -2.09 8.93
CA SER A 78 -4.29 -3.22 9.22
C SER A 78 -3.51 -3.66 7.97
N HIS A 79 -2.22 -3.97 8.18
CA HIS A 79 -1.34 -4.62 7.20
C HIS A 79 -0.94 -6.05 7.64
N GLY A 80 -1.84 -6.74 8.36
CA GLY A 80 -1.57 -8.04 8.98
C GLY A 80 -0.67 -7.94 10.22
N LEU A 81 -0.22 -9.08 10.73
CA LEU A 81 0.65 -9.12 11.91
C LEU A 81 2.09 -8.75 11.57
N THR A 82 2.66 -9.35 10.52
CA THR A 82 4.05 -9.17 10.11
C THR A 82 4.14 -9.10 8.59
N HIS A 83 5.33 -8.73 8.08
CA HIS A 83 5.63 -8.76 6.64
C HIS A 83 6.51 -9.95 6.23
N GLU A 84 6.53 -11.02 7.04
CA GLU A 84 7.27 -12.24 6.70
C GLU A 84 6.63 -13.01 5.56
N VAL A 85 7.47 -13.55 4.65
CA VAL A 85 7.00 -14.31 3.48
C VAL A 85 6.27 -15.59 3.87
N SER A 86 6.67 -16.23 4.98
CA SER A 86 6.05 -17.41 5.56
C SER A 86 4.65 -17.16 6.10
N GLN A 87 4.33 -15.91 6.42
CA GLN A 87 3.05 -15.45 6.98
C GLN A 87 2.20 -14.68 5.96
N ALA A 88 2.47 -14.85 4.67
CA ALA A 88 1.66 -14.22 3.63
C ALA A 88 0.28 -14.88 3.53
N PHE A 89 -0.78 -14.09 3.31
CA PHE A 89 -2.17 -14.55 3.33
C PHE A 89 -2.53 -15.57 2.22
N ASP A 90 -1.72 -15.73 1.19
CA ASP A 90 -1.87 -16.79 0.19
C ASP A 90 -1.10 -18.09 0.55
N VAL A 91 -0.46 -18.13 1.72
CA VAL A 91 0.28 -19.30 2.27
C VAL A 91 -0.40 -19.84 3.53
N LEU A 92 -0.93 -18.96 4.37
CA LEU A 92 -1.61 -19.30 5.61
C LEU A 92 -2.91 -20.09 5.35
N THR A 93 -3.25 -20.99 6.28
CA THR A 93 -4.59 -21.62 6.29
C THR A 93 -5.67 -20.58 6.61
N PRO A 94 -6.95 -20.82 6.27
CA PRO A 94 -8.06 -19.89 6.59
C PRO A 94 -8.14 -19.54 8.08
N GLU A 95 -7.89 -20.51 8.96
CA GLU A 95 -7.90 -20.32 10.42
C GLU A 95 -6.75 -19.40 10.87
N GLU A 96 -5.56 -19.60 10.32
CA GLU A 96 -4.40 -18.73 10.57
C GLU A 96 -4.64 -17.33 10.01
N GLN A 97 -5.18 -17.19 8.79
CA GLN A 97 -5.55 -15.90 8.22
C GLN A 97 -6.51 -15.14 9.13
N LEU A 98 -7.58 -15.80 9.60
CA LEU A 98 -8.56 -15.21 10.51
C LEU A 98 -7.92 -14.78 11.83
N SER A 99 -7.08 -15.63 12.40
CA SER A 99 -6.34 -15.33 13.63
C SER A 99 -5.45 -14.10 13.47
N HIS A 100 -4.67 -14.03 12.38
CA HIS A 100 -3.80 -12.89 12.06
C HIS A 100 -4.59 -11.58 11.86
N LEU A 101 -5.73 -11.65 11.16
CA LEU A 101 -6.60 -10.49 10.96
C LEU A 101 -7.15 -9.97 12.28
N LYS A 102 -7.71 -10.85 13.13
CA LYS A 102 -8.27 -10.47 14.44
C LYS A 102 -7.21 -9.89 15.36
N GLN A 103 -6.04 -10.51 15.43
CA GLN A 103 -4.94 -10.04 16.30
C GLN A 103 -4.42 -8.68 15.83
N SER A 104 -4.15 -8.49 14.53
CA SER A 104 -3.66 -7.21 14.02
C SER A 104 -4.69 -6.09 14.19
N LYS A 105 -5.98 -6.39 13.99
CA LYS A 105 -7.09 -5.47 14.24
C LYS A 105 -7.13 -5.04 15.70
N GLN A 106 -7.12 -6.00 16.63
CA GLN A 106 -7.17 -5.74 18.07
C GLN A 106 -6.00 -4.87 18.55
N ILE A 107 -4.77 -5.17 18.11
CA ILE A 107 -3.59 -4.37 18.45
C ILE A 107 -3.78 -2.91 18.07
N LEU A 108 -4.29 -2.64 16.88
CA LEU A 108 -4.49 -1.27 16.40
C LEU A 108 -5.66 -0.58 17.11
N GLU A 109 -6.77 -1.27 17.34
CA GLU A 109 -7.92 -0.75 18.07
C GLU A 109 -7.58 -0.42 19.52
N ASP A 110 -6.76 -1.24 20.18
CA ASP A 110 -6.27 -0.97 21.54
C ASP A 110 -5.41 0.30 21.62
N ILE A 111 -4.69 0.65 20.52
CA ILE A 111 -3.85 1.85 20.48
C ILE A 111 -4.68 3.11 20.25
N ILE A 112 -5.68 3.06 19.35
CA ILE A 112 -6.43 4.27 18.91
C ILE A 112 -7.78 4.45 19.59
N GLY A 113 -8.34 3.39 20.17
CA GLY A 113 -9.67 3.42 20.81
C GLY A 113 -10.84 3.54 19.83
N ASP A 114 -10.65 3.22 18.54
CA ASP A 114 -11.65 3.31 17.47
C ASP A 114 -11.63 2.05 16.58
N GLU A 115 -12.69 1.82 15.83
CA GLU A 115 -12.83 0.65 14.95
C GLU A 115 -11.89 0.72 13.74
N VAL A 116 -11.11 -0.33 13.51
CA VAL A 116 -10.26 -0.51 12.32
C VAL A 116 -11.00 -1.33 11.27
N VAL A 117 -11.36 -0.71 10.16
CA VAL A 117 -12.23 -1.32 9.13
C VAL A 117 -11.53 -1.65 7.83
N SER A 118 -10.33 -1.10 7.58
CA SER A 118 -9.60 -1.26 6.34
C SER A 118 -8.38 -2.16 6.50
N PHE A 119 -8.13 -2.98 5.49
CA PHE A 119 -7.03 -3.93 5.44
C PHE A 119 -6.27 -3.85 4.11
N ARG A 120 -4.98 -4.15 4.15
CA ARG A 120 -4.15 -4.46 2.99
C ARG A 120 -3.22 -5.61 3.32
N ALA A 121 -3.18 -6.62 2.47
CA ALA A 121 -2.30 -7.77 2.68
C ALA A 121 -0.83 -7.41 2.41
N PRO A 122 0.12 -7.90 3.23
CA PRO A 122 1.55 -7.81 2.98
C PRO A 122 1.90 -8.32 1.57
N ALA A 123 2.71 -7.52 0.85
CA ALA A 123 3.05 -7.76 -0.56
C ALA A 123 1.84 -7.97 -1.50
N ALA A 124 0.64 -7.54 -1.10
CA ALA A 124 -0.63 -7.74 -1.81
C ALA A 124 -0.87 -9.23 -2.17
N ARG A 125 -0.58 -10.13 -1.24
CA ARG A 125 -0.69 -11.59 -1.42
C ARG A 125 -1.93 -12.11 -0.72
N VAL A 126 -3.00 -12.30 -1.48
CA VAL A 126 -4.29 -12.86 -1.05
C VAL A 126 -4.75 -13.95 -2.02
N ASP A 127 -5.59 -14.87 -1.55
CA ASP A 127 -6.30 -15.82 -2.37
C ASP A 127 -7.71 -15.34 -2.76
N GLU A 128 -8.41 -16.10 -3.60
CA GLU A 128 -9.74 -15.72 -4.10
C GLU A 128 -10.78 -15.62 -2.98
N ARG A 129 -10.70 -16.49 -1.96
CA ARG A 129 -11.71 -16.64 -0.89
C ARG A 129 -11.51 -15.68 0.29
N PHE A 130 -10.49 -14.86 0.21
CA PHE A 130 -10.12 -13.93 1.27
C PHE A 130 -11.27 -13.03 1.79
N PRO A 131 -12.25 -12.57 0.96
CA PRO A 131 -13.37 -11.75 1.45
C PRO A 131 -14.21 -12.38 2.56
N MET A 132 -14.38 -13.71 2.54
CA MET A 132 -15.13 -14.43 3.58
C MET A 132 -14.43 -14.30 4.94
N ILE A 133 -13.11 -14.45 4.94
CA ILE A 133 -12.29 -14.38 6.16
C ILE A 133 -12.23 -12.93 6.69
N MET A 134 -12.10 -11.95 5.79
CA MET A 134 -12.14 -10.53 6.15
C MET A 134 -13.46 -10.14 6.80
N LYS A 135 -14.59 -10.58 6.24
CA LYS A 135 -15.93 -10.35 6.78
C LYS A 135 -16.08 -10.92 8.20
N GLU A 136 -15.59 -12.15 8.41
CA GLU A 136 -15.60 -12.80 9.73
C GLU A 136 -14.68 -12.08 10.74
N ALA A 137 -13.58 -11.50 10.27
CA ALA A 137 -12.69 -10.67 11.10
C ALA A 137 -13.22 -9.25 11.34
N GLY A 138 -14.36 -8.86 10.71
CA GLY A 138 -14.98 -7.56 10.86
C GLY A 138 -14.35 -6.44 10.02
N PHE A 139 -13.58 -6.76 8.97
CA PHE A 139 -13.10 -5.78 8.01
C PHE A 139 -14.14 -5.47 6.93
N LYS A 140 -14.16 -4.23 6.47
CA LYS A 140 -15.12 -3.70 5.49
C LYS A 140 -14.47 -3.28 4.18
N VAL A 141 -13.16 -2.97 4.20
CA VAL A 141 -12.40 -2.51 3.03
C VAL A 141 -11.12 -3.33 2.88
N ASP A 142 -10.87 -3.77 1.66
CA ASP A 142 -9.58 -4.32 1.23
C ASP A 142 -8.92 -3.44 0.17
N SER A 143 -7.59 -3.41 0.16
CA SER A 143 -6.81 -2.73 -0.87
C SER A 143 -5.58 -3.56 -1.29
N SER A 144 -5.81 -4.85 -1.52
CA SER A 144 -4.73 -5.82 -1.83
C SER A 144 -4.59 -6.10 -3.33
N VAL A 145 -5.51 -5.62 -4.17
CA VAL A 145 -5.48 -5.88 -5.62
C VAL A 145 -4.84 -4.72 -6.37
N ALA A 146 -3.92 -5.00 -7.30
CA ALA A 146 -3.37 -4.02 -8.23
C ALA A 146 -3.81 -4.34 -9.66
N SER A 147 -5.03 -3.89 -10.02
CA SER A 147 -5.67 -4.24 -11.29
C SER A 147 -4.86 -3.79 -12.51
N GLN A 148 -4.65 -4.71 -13.47
CA GLN A 148 -3.88 -4.50 -14.70
C GLN A 148 -2.40 -4.12 -14.49
N ARG A 149 -1.79 -4.66 -13.47
CA ARG A 149 -0.36 -4.62 -13.25
C ARG A 149 0.31 -5.79 -13.98
N PHE A 150 1.28 -5.53 -14.87
CA PHE A 150 1.96 -6.53 -15.69
C PHE A 150 3.41 -6.78 -15.29
N ASP A 151 4.00 -5.94 -14.44
CA ASP A 151 5.37 -6.10 -13.94
C ASP A 151 5.55 -7.21 -12.88
N MET A 152 4.50 -7.99 -12.65
CA MET A 152 4.50 -9.09 -11.68
C MET A 152 5.51 -10.18 -11.98
N MET A 153 6.03 -10.29 -13.22
CA MET A 153 7.14 -11.20 -13.56
C MET A 153 8.41 -10.93 -12.74
N PHE A 154 8.54 -9.73 -12.16
CA PHE A 154 9.65 -9.34 -11.30
C PHE A 154 9.31 -9.35 -9.81
N SER A 155 8.12 -9.84 -9.42
CA SER A 155 7.65 -9.89 -8.04
C SER A 155 7.40 -11.34 -7.57
N PHE A 156 7.57 -11.57 -6.26
CA PHE A 156 7.25 -12.87 -5.66
C PHE A 156 5.76 -13.24 -5.87
N GLY A 157 5.48 -14.52 -6.20
CA GLY A 157 4.12 -14.98 -6.42
C GLY A 157 3.50 -14.57 -7.76
N ALA A 158 4.33 -14.32 -8.79
CA ALA A 158 3.90 -13.80 -10.10
C ALA A 158 2.69 -14.55 -10.71
N LEU A 159 2.68 -15.88 -10.72
CA LEU A 159 1.59 -16.66 -11.31
C LEU A 159 0.26 -16.53 -10.55
N LYS A 160 0.31 -16.41 -9.23
CA LYS A 160 -0.89 -16.20 -8.38
C LYS A 160 -1.55 -14.83 -8.60
N LYS A 161 -0.80 -13.86 -9.15
CA LYS A 161 -1.29 -12.49 -9.43
C LYS A 161 -1.88 -12.30 -10.83
N LEU A 162 -2.00 -13.35 -11.65
CA LEU A 162 -2.63 -13.26 -12.98
C LEU A 162 -4.09 -12.79 -12.92
N HIS A 163 -4.80 -13.05 -11.83
CA HIS A 163 -6.17 -12.56 -11.59
C HIS A 163 -6.26 -11.03 -11.55
N TRP A 164 -5.15 -10.32 -11.26
CA TRP A 164 -5.11 -8.85 -11.30
C TRP A 164 -5.37 -8.28 -12.69
N ILE A 165 -5.06 -9.04 -13.76
CA ILE A 165 -5.24 -8.59 -15.14
C ILE A 165 -6.72 -8.35 -15.45
N ILE A 166 -7.59 -9.19 -14.90
CA ILE A 166 -9.04 -9.18 -15.15
C ILE A 166 -9.84 -8.48 -14.04
N ALA A 167 -9.22 -8.19 -12.90
CA ALA A 167 -9.89 -7.53 -11.79
C ALA A 167 -10.39 -6.12 -12.17
N PRO A 168 -11.55 -5.68 -11.64
CA PRO A 168 -12.06 -4.34 -11.90
C PRO A 168 -11.08 -3.25 -11.47
N ARG A 169 -11.04 -2.14 -12.23
CA ARG A 169 -10.10 -1.03 -12.01
C ARG A 169 -10.64 0.07 -11.09
N LYS A 170 -11.95 0.16 -10.92
CA LYS A 170 -12.61 1.06 -9.97
C LYS A 170 -12.86 0.31 -8.67
N ALA A 171 -12.96 1.01 -7.56
CA ALA A 171 -13.40 0.40 -6.32
C ALA A 171 -14.76 -0.30 -6.48
N TYR A 172 -14.86 -1.54 -6.02
CA TYR A 172 -16.02 -2.42 -6.22
C TYR A 172 -16.30 -3.27 -4.99
N PHE A 173 -17.58 -3.52 -4.70
CA PHE A 173 -17.94 -4.56 -3.75
C PHE A 173 -17.61 -5.91 -4.37
N VAL A 174 -16.92 -6.75 -3.61
CA VAL A 174 -16.42 -8.03 -4.11
C VAL A 174 -17.51 -9.11 -4.09
N LYS A 175 -17.31 -10.17 -4.87
CA LYS A 175 -18.07 -11.39 -4.72
C LYS A 175 -17.62 -12.10 -3.44
N GLU A 176 -18.54 -12.69 -2.69
CA GLU A 176 -18.25 -13.25 -1.37
C GLU A 176 -17.13 -14.32 -1.41
N ASP A 177 -17.07 -15.10 -2.48
CA ASP A 177 -16.10 -16.17 -2.71
C ASP A 177 -14.94 -15.78 -3.66
N ASN A 178 -14.87 -14.52 -4.13
CA ASN A 178 -13.81 -14.12 -5.06
C ASN A 178 -13.52 -12.62 -5.01
N ILE A 179 -12.37 -12.25 -4.42
CA ILE A 179 -11.90 -10.88 -4.28
C ILE A 179 -11.68 -10.16 -5.63
N PHE A 180 -11.36 -10.90 -6.69
CA PHE A 180 -11.07 -10.34 -8.00
C PHE A 180 -12.31 -10.08 -8.85
N LYS A 181 -13.49 -10.40 -8.35
CA LYS A 181 -14.77 -10.27 -9.05
C LYS A 181 -15.72 -9.35 -8.31
N LYS A 182 -16.40 -8.49 -9.10
CA LYS A 182 -17.50 -7.67 -8.57
C LYS A 182 -18.67 -8.57 -8.15
N GLY A 183 -19.27 -8.25 -7.01
CA GLY A 183 -20.45 -8.91 -6.46
C GLY A 183 -21.21 -7.99 -5.53
N ASP A 184 -21.82 -8.58 -4.53
CA ASP A 184 -22.78 -7.96 -3.60
C ASP A 184 -22.38 -8.13 -2.13
N SER A 185 -21.15 -8.56 -1.84
CA SER A 185 -20.66 -8.65 -0.47
C SER A 185 -20.58 -7.26 0.17
N LEU A 186 -20.38 -7.22 1.49
CA LEU A 186 -20.18 -5.97 2.23
C LEU A 186 -18.74 -5.49 2.21
N VAL A 187 -17.81 -6.25 1.61
CA VAL A 187 -16.40 -5.90 1.52
C VAL A 187 -16.15 -5.11 0.23
N LEU A 188 -15.57 -3.93 0.36
CA LEU A 188 -15.16 -3.07 -0.75
C LEU A 188 -13.68 -3.31 -1.08
N GLU A 189 -13.38 -3.74 -2.28
CA GLU A 189 -12.01 -3.70 -2.81
C GLU A 189 -11.72 -2.31 -3.39
N VAL A 190 -10.58 -1.73 -2.96
CA VAL A 190 -10.05 -0.45 -3.42
C VAL A 190 -8.73 -0.69 -4.16
N PRO A 191 -8.77 -0.98 -5.48
CA PRO A 191 -7.59 -1.43 -6.20
C PRO A 191 -6.51 -0.36 -6.31
N ILE A 192 -5.26 -0.75 -6.00
CA ILE A 192 -4.07 0.08 -6.24
C ILE A 192 -3.99 0.44 -7.72
N SER A 193 -3.75 1.70 -8.04
CA SER A 193 -3.71 2.15 -9.42
C SER A 193 -2.52 1.58 -10.19
N ALA A 194 -2.79 1.04 -11.37
CA ALA A 194 -1.77 0.56 -12.31
C ALA A 194 -2.21 0.78 -13.76
N MET A 195 -1.25 0.89 -14.66
CA MET A 195 -1.42 0.86 -16.11
C MET A 195 -0.18 0.21 -16.72
N GLY A 196 -0.18 -1.13 -16.77
CA GLY A 196 1.03 -1.90 -17.06
C GLY A 196 2.01 -1.90 -15.89
N PHE A 197 2.44 -0.72 -15.47
CA PHE A 197 3.25 -0.50 -14.26
C PHE A 197 2.39 -0.02 -13.07
N PRO A 198 2.79 -0.34 -11.84
CA PRO A 198 2.09 0.13 -10.66
C PRO A 198 2.34 1.63 -10.44
N TYR A 199 1.30 2.36 -10.03
CA TYR A 199 1.41 3.77 -9.66
C TYR A 199 1.67 3.87 -8.15
N ILE A 200 2.94 3.69 -7.78
CA ILE A 200 3.40 3.56 -6.38
C ILE A 200 4.67 4.36 -6.13
N GLY A 201 4.99 4.63 -4.87
CA GLY A 201 6.17 5.39 -4.44
C GLY A 201 7.49 4.86 -4.99
N THR A 202 7.69 3.54 -4.93
CA THR A 202 8.90 2.91 -5.49
C THR A 202 9.07 3.23 -6.98
N PHE A 203 8.02 3.10 -7.79
CA PHE A 203 8.08 3.40 -9.22
C PHE A 203 8.27 4.90 -9.48
N MET A 204 7.61 5.74 -8.71
CA MET A 204 7.79 7.19 -8.71
C MET A 204 9.25 7.60 -8.49
N ARG A 205 9.94 7.00 -7.51
CA ARG A 205 11.34 7.30 -7.18
C ARG A 205 12.32 6.79 -8.25
N ILE A 206 12.08 5.57 -8.75
CA ILE A 206 12.98 4.91 -9.73
C ILE A 206 12.89 5.58 -11.09
N ALA A 207 11.70 5.84 -11.58
CA ALA A 207 11.41 6.30 -12.95
C ALA A 207 10.38 7.46 -12.97
N PRO A 208 10.70 8.65 -12.41
CA PRO A 208 9.73 9.74 -12.25
C PRO A 208 9.14 10.24 -13.58
N GLY A 209 9.88 10.12 -14.69
CA GLY A 209 9.38 10.45 -16.02
C GLY A 209 8.25 9.52 -16.47
N LEU A 210 8.49 8.21 -16.35
CA LEU A 210 7.50 7.19 -16.71
C LEU A 210 6.30 7.21 -15.76
N ASN A 211 6.54 7.44 -14.45
CA ASN A 211 5.46 7.64 -13.48
C ASN A 211 4.52 8.79 -13.88
N ARG A 212 5.07 9.91 -14.35
CA ARG A 212 4.27 11.04 -14.86
C ARG A 212 3.43 10.67 -16.11
N MET A 213 3.98 9.82 -16.99
CA MET A 213 3.21 9.31 -18.15
C MET A 213 2.04 8.44 -17.67
N THR A 214 2.32 7.47 -16.80
CA THR A 214 1.29 6.63 -16.16
C THR A 214 0.21 7.49 -15.50
N ARG A 215 0.59 8.50 -14.72
CA ARG A 215 -0.35 9.44 -14.09
C ARG A 215 -1.24 10.15 -15.10
N ARG A 216 -0.71 10.59 -16.26
CA ARG A 216 -1.51 11.25 -17.30
C ARG A 216 -2.56 10.32 -17.88
N VAL A 217 -2.22 9.07 -18.15
CA VAL A 217 -3.16 8.06 -18.66
C VAL A 217 -4.25 7.76 -17.62
N LEU A 218 -3.86 7.54 -16.37
CA LEU A 218 -4.79 7.33 -15.26
C LEU A 218 -5.72 8.54 -15.05
N TYR A 219 -5.20 9.77 -15.18
CA TYR A 219 -6.00 10.98 -15.09
C TYR A 219 -7.04 11.07 -16.21
N TRP A 220 -6.66 10.77 -17.45
CA TRP A 220 -7.59 10.70 -18.56
C TRP A 220 -8.70 9.66 -18.31
N GLU A 221 -8.34 8.48 -17.82
CA GLU A 221 -9.30 7.45 -17.41
C GLU A 221 -10.26 7.96 -16.33
N THR A 222 -9.74 8.66 -15.30
CA THR A 222 -10.58 9.27 -14.26
C THR A 222 -11.57 10.27 -14.85
N CYS A 223 -11.14 11.13 -15.75
CA CYS A 223 -12.01 12.10 -16.41
C CYS A 223 -13.11 11.41 -17.25
N CYS A 224 -12.79 10.31 -17.92
CA CYS A 224 -13.75 9.59 -18.75
C CYS A 224 -14.79 8.82 -17.95
N ASN A 225 -14.35 8.10 -16.91
CA ASN A 225 -15.19 7.11 -16.28
C ASN A 225 -15.38 7.30 -14.76
N GLY A 226 -14.69 8.26 -14.11
CA GLY A 226 -14.77 8.51 -12.67
C GLY A 226 -14.01 7.49 -11.83
N ARG A 227 -12.95 6.86 -12.38
CA ARG A 227 -12.07 5.98 -11.62
C ARG A 227 -11.35 6.76 -10.53
N GLN A 228 -11.25 6.18 -9.35
CA GLN A 228 -10.44 6.71 -8.26
C GLN A 228 -8.94 6.49 -8.55
N PHE A 229 -8.10 7.46 -8.17
CA PHE A 229 -6.69 7.21 -8.00
C PHE A 229 -6.44 6.55 -6.65
N VAL A 230 -5.62 5.52 -6.62
CA VAL A 230 -5.10 4.92 -5.38
C VAL A 230 -3.59 4.85 -5.52
N PHE A 231 -2.90 5.70 -4.76
CA PHE A 231 -1.44 5.77 -4.74
C PHE A 231 -0.92 5.10 -3.47
N LEU A 232 0.02 4.17 -3.64
CA LEU A 232 0.67 3.48 -2.53
C LEU A 232 2.09 4.00 -2.35
N THR A 233 2.47 4.34 -1.12
CA THR A 233 3.86 4.60 -0.72
C THR A 233 4.15 3.99 0.65
N HIS A 234 5.38 4.11 1.13
CA HIS A 234 5.81 3.60 2.43
C HIS A 234 6.61 4.68 3.15
N PRO A 235 6.39 4.90 4.45
CA PRO A 235 7.22 5.84 5.23
C PRO A 235 8.71 5.53 5.17
N ASN A 236 9.07 4.24 5.04
CA ASN A 236 10.47 3.81 4.87
C ASN A 236 11.10 4.21 3.51
N GLU A 237 10.34 4.75 2.58
CA GLU A 237 10.88 5.39 1.37
C GLU A 237 11.47 6.80 1.64
N PHE A 238 11.08 7.40 2.76
CA PHE A 238 11.40 8.79 3.16
C PHE A 238 12.35 8.87 4.37
N ILE A 239 13.03 7.77 4.72
CA ILE A 239 14.03 7.73 5.78
C ILE A 239 15.45 7.73 5.19
N ASP A 240 16.37 8.33 5.92
CA ASP A 240 17.80 8.29 5.64
C ASP A 240 18.46 7.26 6.57
N GLU A 241 18.39 5.99 6.14
CA GLU A 241 18.90 4.84 6.87
C GLU A 241 20.35 4.55 6.45
N ASP A 242 21.16 4.11 7.40
CA ASP A 242 22.55 3.75 7.14
C ASP A 242 22.68 2.39 6.45
N TRP A 243 23.61 2.30 5.48
CA TRP A 243 24.01 1.04 4.87
C TRP A 243 24.88 0.23 5.83
N GLU A 244 24.43 -0.94 6.25
CA GLU A 244 25.16 -1.81 7.19
C GLU A 244 26.30 -2.66 6.56
N GLY A 245 26.64 -2.39 5.29
CA GLY A 245 27.83 -3.00 4.67
C GLY A 245 27.71 -4.48 4.34
N GLY A 246 26.54 -4.95 3.90
CA GLY A 246 26.35 -6.32 3.43
C GLY A 246 26.61 -6.48 1.93
N LYS A 247 27.07 -7.67 1.49
CA LYS A 247 27.00 -8.04 0.07
C LYS A 247 25.55 -8.23 -0.32
N ILE A 248 25.16 -7.75 -1.52
CA ILE A 248 23.86 -8.04 -2.09
C ILE A 248 23.72 -9.56 -2.18
N GLU A 249 22.75 -10.12 -1.48
CA GLU A 249 22.53 -11.54 -1.43
C GLU A 249 22.21 -12.08 -2.83
N ARG A 250 22.99 -13.06 -3.26
CA ARG A 250 22.79 -13.71 -4.55
C ARG A 250 21.64 -14.68 -4.48
N ARG A 251 20.51 -14.33 -5.11
CA ARG A 251 19.31 -15.18 -5.24
C ARG A 251 19.30 -15.95 -6.54
N ALA A 252 19.94 -15.40 -7.56
CA ALA A 252 19.95 -16.00 -8.89
C ALA A 252 21.03 -17.09 -9.04
N SER A 253 20.68 -18.17 -9.76
CA SER A 253 21.55 -19.32 -10.00
C SER A 253 22.75 -18.99 -10.91
N ASN A 254 22.59 -18.10 -11.90
CA ASN A 254 23.65 -17.70 -12.82
C ASN A 254 24.08 -16.23 -12.62
N TYR A 255 25.31 -15.91 -13.09
CA TYR A 255 25.93 -14.60 -12.86
C TYR A 255 25.19 -13.45 -13.57
N LEU A 256 24.67 -13.67 -14.77
CA LEU A 256 23.94 -12.65 -15.52
C LEU A 256 22.60 -12.30 -14.83
N SER A 257 21.88 -13.32 -14.38
CA SER A 257 20.64 -13.15 -13.61
C SER A 257 20.91 -12.47 -12.25
N TYR A 258 22.06 -12.75 -11.62
CA TYR A 258 22.50 -12.03 -10.42
C TYR A 258 22.73 -10.54 -10.69
N LEU A 259 23.46 -10.19 -11.77
CA LEU A 259 23.71 -8.79 -12.11
C LEU A 259 22.41 -8.03 -12.43
N LEU A 260 21.51 -8.62 -13.22
CA LEU A 260 20.28 -7.98 -13.65
C LEU A 260 19.18 -8.07 -12.59
N GLY A 261 19.00 -9.25 -11.98
CA GLY A 261 17.93 -9.53 -11.03
C GLY A 261 18.23 -9.02 -9.61
N ASP A 262 19.47 -9.18 -9.14
CA ASP A 262 19.80 -8.82 -7.77
C ASP A 262 20.49 -7.46 -7.68
N VAL A 263 21.60 -7.24 -8.41
CA VAL A 263 22.42 -6.01 -8.28
C VAL A 263 21.73 -4.79 -8.89
N LEU A 264 21.24 -4.88 -10.13
CA LEU A 264 20.55 -3.77 -10.79
C LEU A 264 19.24 -3.43 -10.08
N ARG A 265 18.48 -4.45 -9.69
CA ARG A 265 17.24 -4.27 -8.92
C ARG A 265 17.50 -3.58 -7.58
N HIS A 266 18.56 -3.95 -6.86
CA HIS A 266 18.95 -3.26 -5.62
C HIS A 266 19.26 -1.79 -5.89
N LYS A 267 20.18 -1.50 -6.85
CA LYS A 267 20.54 -0.12 -7.22
C LYS A 267 19.32 0.73 -7.59
N LEU A 268 18.34 0.14 -8.28
CA LEU A 268 17.12 0.84 -8.62
C LEU A 268 16.25 1.08 -7.38
N LYS A 269 16.04 0.08 -6.53
CA LYS A 269 15.20 0.19 -5.34
C LYS A 269 15.67 1.27 -4.35
N VAL A 270 17.00 1.43 -4.19
CA VAL A 270 17.58 2.44 -3.28
C VAL A 270 17.69 3.83 -3.91
N LYS A 271 17.30 3.99 -5.19
CA LYS A 271 17.37 5.28 -5.86
C LYS A 271 16.37 6.28 -5.24
N ASN A 272 16.85 7.50 -4.98
CA ASN A 272 16.06 8.60 -4.45
C ASN A 272 15.29 8.26 -3.15
N LEU A 273 15.92 7.52 -2.22
CA LEU A 273 15.39 7.31 -0.86
C LEU A 273 15.58 8.57 0.01
N GLY A 274 14.92 8.58 1.16
CA GLY A 274 15.07 9.59 2.18
C GLY A 274 14.58 10.97 1.73
N GLU A 275 15.28 12.01 2.09
CA GLU A 275 14.94 13.39 1.73
C GLU A 275 14.79 13.61 0.23
N LYS A 276 15.51 12.84 -0.60
CA LYS A 276 15.41 12.94 -2.07
C LYS A 276 14.06 12.48 -2.63
N ALA A 277 13.32 11.67 -1.89
CA ALA A 277 11.98 11.24 -2.29
C ALA A 277 10.93 12.36 -2.12
N LEU A 278 11.09 13.24 -1.13
CA LEU A 278 10.12 14.26 -0.77
C LEU A 278 9.75 15.19 -1.95
N PRO A 279 10.69 15.87 -2.63
CA PRO A 279 10.35 16.77 -3.73
C PRO A 279 9.75 16.04 -4.94
N ILE A 280 10.00 14.72 -5.07
CA ILE A 280 9.40 13.91 -6.14
C ILE A 280 7.94 13.61 -5.79
N PHE A 281 7.67 13.23 -4.55
CA PHE A 281 6.32 12.95 -4.06
C PHE A 281 5.48 14.22 -3.97
N GLU A 282 6.05 15.32 -3.53
CA GLU A 282 5.37 16.63 -3.47
C GLU A 282 4.79 17.02 -4.83
N LYS A 283 5.50 16.80 -5.94
CA LYS A 283 4.98 17.02 -7.30
C LYS A 283 3.78 16.15 -7.67
N GLU A 284 3.64 14.98 -7.05
CA GLU A 284 2.43 14.15 -7.21
C GLU A 284 1.25 14.80 -6.46
N LEU A 285 1.46 15.25 -5.22
CA LEU A 285 0.41 15.91 -4.43
C LEU A 285 -0.02 17.24 -5.05
N GLU A 286 0.94 18.06 -5.53
CA GLU A 286 0.66 19.28 -6.29
C GLU A 286 -0.22 19.01 -7.53
N PHE A 287 0.06 17.93 -8.26
CA PHE A 287 -0.76 17.56 -9.40
C PHE A 287 -2.19 17.28 -9.00
N PHE A 288 -2.43 16.50 -7.94
CA PHE A 288 -3.79 16.19 -7.49
C PHE A 288 -4.50 17.46 -6.98
N LYS A 289 -3.82 18.30 -6.21
CA LYS A 289 -4.37 19.57 -5.74
C LYS A 289 -4.76 20.49 -6.90
N ASN A 290 -3.85 20.68 -7.87
CA ASN A 290 -4.08 21.54 -9.05
C ASN A 290 -5.16 20.99 -10.02
N LYS A 291 -5.48 19.70 -9.93
CA LYS A 291 -6.56 19.07 -10.70
C LYS A 291 -7.87 18.92 -9.90
N ASN A 292 -7.96 19.57 -8.74
CA ASN A 292 -9.12 19.57 -7.85
C ASN A 292 -9.58 18.14 -7.50
N PHE A 293 -8.63 17.28 -7.09
CA PHE A 293 -8.97 16.01 -6.49
C PHE A 293 -9.36 16.19 -5.03
N GLN A 294 -10.38 15.48 -4.61
CA GLN A 294 -10.72 15.27 -3.22
C GLN A 294 -9.88 14.12 -2.68
N PHE A 295 -9.19 14.34 -1.56
CA PHE A 295 -8.49 13.29 -0.85
C PHE A 295 -9.44 12.62 0.14
N LEU A 296 -9.63 11.31 -0.02
CA LEU A 296 -10.44 10.48 0.87
C LEU A 296 -9.61 9.33 1.43
N SER A 297 -9.95 8.89 2.64
CA SER A 297 -9.48 7.62 3.17
C SER A 297 -10.23 6.44 2.55
N CYS A 298 -9.79 5.23 2.80
CA CYS A 298 -10.48 4.02 2.38
C CYS A 298 -11.84 3.89 3.07
N LYS A 299 -11.93 4.22 4.37
CA LYS A 299 -13.19 4.28 5.15
C LYS A 299 -14.16 5.30 4.56
N ASP A 300 -13.70 6.53 4.24
CA ASP A 300 -14.56 7.55 3.63
C ASP A 300 -15.11 7.09 2.28
N LEU A 301 -14.28 6.44 1.46
CA LEU A 301 -14.76 5.92 0.17
C LEU A 301 -15.79 4.81 0.35
N TYR A 302 -15.63 3.94 1.36
CA TYR A 302 -16.61 2.91 1.70
C TYR A 302 -17.93 3.54 2.10
N GLU A 303 -17.93 4.51 3.01
CA GLU A 303 -19.12 5.23 3.47
C GLU A 303 -19.83 5.91 2.31
N LEU A 304 -19.09 6.65 1.47
CA LEU A 304 -19.61 7.30 0.26
C LEU A 304 -20.29 6.29 -0.69
N LYS A 305 -19.71 5.09 -0.88
CA LYS A 305 -20.27 4.06 -1.77
C LYS A 305 -21.47 3.32 -1.16
N ARG A 306 -21.58 3.31 0.16
CA ARG A 306 -22.74 2.76 0.88
C ARG A 306 -23.88 3.77 1.02
N GLY A 307 -23.64 5.05 0.75
CA GLY A 307 -24.60 6.13 0.98
C GLY A 307 -24.80 6.46 2.47
N LEU A 308 -23.74 6.28 3.28
CA LEU A 308 -23.71 6.52 4.72
C LEU A 308 -23.17 7.93 5.03
#